data_ba020b4cd05f54fc7b15cbff4cd2dd3d
#
_entry.id   ba020b4cd05f54fc7b15cbff4cd2dd3d
#
_cell.length_a   1.000
_cell.length_b   1.000
_cell.length_c   1.000
_cell.angle_alpha   90.00
_cell.angle_beta   90.00
_cell.angle_gamma   90.00
#
_symmetry.space_group_name_H-M   'P 1'
#
loop_
_entity.id
_entity.type
_entity.pdbx_description
1 polymer ?
#
loop_
_entity_poly.entity_id
_entity_poly.type
_entity_poly.pdbx_seq_one_letter_code
_entity_poly.pdbx_strand_id
1 'polypeptide(L)'
;MYSSASKYDSELRPKLKWLIISRLAFSTLLFGSTVVLHLSKSQDTASGALVILYGIISAIYILSVVYAVLLRTLKRVEVQAYVQTSIDTLIVSLIVFLTGSYASIFVFLYPLVIIYTSMLVYRYGSFLMAAVCGVEYSVLVCFEYTGFLSPMALSEVKAASHYPLDSVIYRVLITVGACFAVAFLSSILSEQARKTRQELRAMEEQIRRVEKMAAVGEMGAGLAHEIKNPLASITGAIQLLRDEMNYDPGIDKLMQIILREADRLSTLVSNFLLFARPPSGRREPLQLDAAIPDTIALFEKNKKCREHIRINYGGDSNLWLEMDPDHFRQILWNLLVNAAEAISGEGTIDIHQSRGRDHQVRIRISDSGCGMESEIQRTVFDPFFTTKASGTGLGLSIVHRIVEFYGGQLELDSEPGKGTDFVIKLRGITGPDGLDTRR
;
A
#
# COMPACT_ATOMS: atom_id res chain seq x y z
N MET A 1 4.39 -7.92 -16.83
CA MET A 1 3.01 -8.30 -17.24
C MET A 1 2.52 -9.65 -16.70
N TYR A 2 3.34 -10.67 -16.50
CA TYR A 2 2.92 -12.00 -15.97
C TYR A 2 2.57 -12.03 -14.47
N SER A 3 3.12 -11.12 -13.65
CA SER A 3 2.88 -11.06 -12.19
C SER A 3 1.50 -10.51 -11.79
N SER A 4 0.92 -9.61 -12.59
CA SER A 4 -0.38 -8.99 -12.28
C SER A 4 -1.57 -9.91 -12.58
N ALA A 5 -1.49 -10.74 -13.62
CA ALA A 5 -2.53 -11.70 -13.99
C ALA A 5 -2.68 -12.82 -12.92
N SER A 6 -1.57 -13.32 -12.38
CA SER A 6 -1.57 -14.34 -11.32
C SER A 6 -2.20 -13.85 -10.01
N LYS A 7 -1.97 -12.57 -9.65
CA LYS A 7 -2.53 -11.98 -8.43
C LYS A 7 -4.05 -11.74 -8.56
N TYR A 8 -4.49 -11.35 -9.75
CA TYR A 8 -5.91 -11.16 -10.07
C TYR A 8 -6.69 -12.48 -10.01
N ASP A 9 -6.15 -13.54 -10.61
CA ASP A 9 -6.76 -14.88 -10.57
C ASP A 9 -6.88 -15.43 -9.14
N SER A 10 -5.92 -15.14 -8.26
CA SER A 10 -5.96 -15.57 -6.86
C SER A 10 -7.08 -14.89 -6.04
N GLU A 11 -7.46 -13.65 -6.40
CA GLU A 11 -8.56 -12.92 -5.74
C GLU A 11 -9.94 -13.32 -6.30
N LEU A 12 -10.01 -13.72 -7.56
CA LEU A 12 -11.28 -14.06 -8.23
C LEU A 12 -11.79 -15.45 -7.85
N ARG A 13 -10.89 -16.43 -7.69
CA ARG A 13 -11.23 -17.82 -7.31
C ARG A 13 -12.07 -17.93 -6.04
N PRO A 14 -11.74 -17.30 -4.90
CA PRO A 14 -12.57 -17.40 -3.70
C PRO A 14 -13.95 -16.76 -3.89
N LYS A 15 -14.04 -15.67 -4.67
CA LYS A 15 -15.34 -15.02 -4.97
C LYS A 15 -16.26 -15.94 -5.80
N LEU A 16 -15.71 -16.61 -6.82
CA LEU A 16 -16.46 -17.58 -7.62
C LEU A 16 -16.87 -18.81 -6.80
N LYS A 17 -16.05 -19.30 -5.89
CA LYS A 17 -16.45 -20.36 -4.95
C LYS A 17 -17.65 -19.91 -4.10
N TRP A 18 -17.58 -18.71 -3.56
CA TRP A 18 -18.67 -18.15 -2.75
C TRP A 18 -19.97 -18.02 -3.54
N LEU A 19 -19.89 -17.60 -4.82
CA LEU A 19 -21.03 -17.53 -5.71
C LEU A 19 -21.66 -18.91 -5.94
N ILE A 20 -20.86 -19.95 -6.17
CA ILE A 20 -21.36 -21.33 -6.34
C ILE A 20 -22.05 -21.79 -5.05
N ILE A 21 -21.47 -21.53 -3.88
CA ILE A 21 -22.04 -21.89 -2.57
C ILE A 21 -23.36 -21.16 -2.33
N SER A 22 -23.41 -19.84 -2.59
CA SER A 22 -24.65 -19.05 -2.41
C SER A 22 -25.76 -19.50 -3.35
N ARG A 23 -25.43 -19.89 -4.58
CA ARG A 23 -26.39 -20.45 -5.55
C ARG A 23 -26.95 -21.79 -5.06
N LEU A 24 -26.09 -22.70 -4.58
CA LEU A 24 -26.53 -23.97 -4.00
C LEU A 24 -27.45 -23.75 -2.79
N ALA A 25 -27.10 -22.82 -1.90
CA ALA A 25 -27.91 -22.49 -0.74
C ALA A 25 -29.30 -21.95 -1.15
N PHE A 26 -29.31 -21.00 -2.11
CA PHE A 26 -30.57 -20.45 -2.64
C PHE A 26 -31.43 -21.53 -3.33
N SER A 27 -30.82 -22.37 -4.17
CA SER A 27 -31.54 -23.48 -4.86
C SER A 27 -32.07 -24.49 -3.86
N THR A 28 -31.35 -24.77 -2.78
CA THR A 28 -31.83 -25.70 -1.72
C THR A 28 -33.01 -25.08 -0.96
N LEU A 29 -32.99 -23.79 -0.68
CA LEU A 29 -34.10 -23.09 -0.04
C LEU A 29 -35.34 -23.06 -0.95
N LEU A 30 -35.14 -22.81 -2.23
CA LEU A 30 -36.18 -22.81 -3.25
C LEU A 30 -36.80 -24.20 -3.41
N PHE A 31 -35.97 -25.26 -3.41
CA PHE A 31 -36.42 -26.65 -3.41
C PHE A 31 -37.25 -26.98 -2.17
N GLY A 32 -36.79 -26.62 -0.98
CA GLY A 32 -37.54 -26.83 0.27
C GLY A 32 -38.88 -26.11 0.27
N SER A 33 -38.89 -24.84 -0.18
CA SER A 33 -40.15 -24.09 -0.33
C SER A 33 -41.12 -24.74 -1.30
N THR A 34 -40.61 -25.26 -2.42
CA THR A 34 -41.42 -25.95 -3.43
C THR A 34 -42.02 -27.23 -2.88
N VAL A 35 -41.25 -28.02 -2.12
CA VAL A 35 -41.72 -29.25 -1.45
C VAL A 35 -42.82 -28.93 -0.44
N VAL A 36 -42.65 -27.89 0.38
CA VAL A 36 -43.67 -27.46 1.36
C VAL A 36 -44.97 -27.03 0.65
N LEU A 37 -44.88 -26.26 -0.45
CA LEU A 37 -46.05 -25.88 -1.24
C LEU A 37 -46.73 -27.08 -1.90
N HIS A 38 -45.96 -28.08 -2.36
CA HIS A 38 -46.48 -29.30 -2.92
C HIS A 38 -47.28 -30.12 -1.90
N LEU A 39 -46.75 -30.23 -0.68
CA LEU A 39 -47.43 -30.94 0.43
C LEU A 39 -48.64 -30.21 0.98
N SER A 40 -48.72 -28.90 0.81
CA SER A 40 -49.85 -28.06 1.27
C SER A 40 -51.03 -28.00 0.33
N LYS A 41 -50.87 -28.30 -0.97
CA LYS A 41 -51.94 -28.29 -1.96
C LYS A 41 -52.45 -29.70 -2.25
N SER A 42 -53.76 -29.94 -2.09
CA SER A 42 -54.42 -31.17 -2.46
C SER A 42 -54.40 -31.39 -4.00
N GLN A 43 -54.05 -32.54 -4.38
CA GLN A 43 -53.68 -33.32 -5.55
C GLN A 43 -54.06 -32.93 -7.00
N ASP A 44 -54.89 -31.92 -7.35
CA ASP A 44 -55.54 -31.98 -8.67
C ASP A 44 -55.14 -30.94 -9.73
N THR A 45 -54.31 -29.93 -9.44
CA THR A 45 -54.06 -28.89 -10.46
C THR A 45 -52.61 -28.46 -10.68
N ALA A 46 -51.63 -29.13 -10.05
CA ALA A 46 -50.28 -28.61 -10.00
C ALA A 46 -49.18 -29.44 -10.73
N SER A 47 -49.55 -30.52 -11.47
CA SER A 47 -48.54 -31.48 -11.96
C SER A 47 -47.53 -30.92 -12.98
N GLY A 48 -47.96 -30.10 -13.93
CA GLY A 48 -47.07 -29.58 -14.98
C GLY A 48 -46.12 -28.48 -14.50
N ALA A 49 -46.63 -27.56 -13.70
CA ALA A 49 -45.90 -26.43 -13.18
C ALA A 49 -44.77 -26.85 -12.18
N LEU A 50 -45.09 -27.80 -11.33
CA LEU A 50 -44.15 -28.35 -10.36
C LEU A 50 -43.02 -29.14 -11.03
N VAL A 51 -43.35 -29.92 -12.09
CA VAL A 51 -42.35 -30.66 -12.87
C VAL A 51 -41.34 -29.68 -13.51
N ILE A 52 -41.79 -28.58 -14.09
CA ILE A 52 -40.93 -27.56 -14.68
C ILE A 52 -40.03 -26.93 -13.59
N LEU A 53 -40.59 -26.58 -12.43
CA LEU A 53 -39.83 -25.98 -11.33
C LEU A 53 -38.78 -26.92 -10.79
N TYR A 54 -39.10 -28.21 -10.60
CA TYR A 54 -38.08 -29.24 -10.21
C TYR A 54 -37.02 -29.39 -11.30
N GLY A 55 -37.39 -29.31 -12.60
CA GLY A 55 -36.45 -29.33 -13.71
C GLY A 55 -35.47 -28.18 -13.66
N ILE A 56 -35.94 -26.94 -13.41
CA ILE A 56 -35.06 -25.76 -13.27
C ILE A 56 -34.12 -25.90 -12.07
N ILE A 57 -34.65 -26.32 -10.92
CA ILE A 57 -33.82 -26.52 -9.72
C ILE A 57 -32.72 -27.56 -9.98
N SER A 58 -33.09 -28.67 -10.62
CA SER A 58 -32.15 -29.73 -11.00
C SER A 58 -31.06 -29.22 -11.96
N ALA A 59 -31.47 -28.41 -12.96
CA ALA A 59 -30.52 -27.78 -13.89
C ALA A 59 -29.54 -26.85 -13.18
N ILE A 60 -30.00 -26.04 -12.20
CA ILE A 60 -29.14 -25.16 -11.41
C ILE A 60 -28.13 -25.96 -10.57
N TYR A 61 -28.54 -27.11 -9.99
CA TYR A 61 -27.62 -28.00 -9.26
C TYR A 61 -26.55 -28.58 -10.18
N ILE A 62 -26.95 -29.15 -11.34
CA ILE A 62 -26.02 -29.70 -12.33
C ILE A 62 -25.03 -28.63 -12.79
N LEU A 63 -25.53 -27.45 -13.12
CA LEU A 63 -24.70 -26.33 -13.55
C LEU A 63 -23.71 -25.86 -12.47
N SER A 64 -24.13 -25.87 -11.20
CA SER A 64 -23.26 -25.53 -10.07
C SER A 64 -22.12 -26.52 -9.91
N VAL A 65 -22.37 -27.83 -10.14
CA VAL A 65 -21.33 -28.87 -10.15
C VAL A 65 -20.38 -28.66 -11.32
N VAL A 66 -20.90 -28.39 -12.53
CA VAL A 66 -20.09 -28.11 -13.72
C VAL A 66 -19.18 -26.91 -13.47
N TYR A 67 -19.68 -25.82 -12.88
CA TYR A 67 -18.86 -24.66 -12.55
C TYR A 67 -17.80 -24.95 -11.51
N ALA A 68 -18.10 -25.79 -10.51
CA ALA A 68 -17.11 -26.20 -9.51
C ALA A 68 -15.96 -27.03 -10.13
N VAL A 69 -16.28 -27.88 -11.12
CA VAL A 69 -15.27 -28.63 -11.87
C VAL A 69 -14.46 -27.72 -12.79
N LEU A 70 -15.13 -26.83 -13.53
CA LEU A 70 -14.47 -25.85 -14.40
C LEU A 70 -13.53 -24.92 -13.62
N LEU A 71 -13.88 -24.53 -12.39
CA LEU A 71 -13.03 -23.70 -11.54
C LEU A 71 -11.71 -24.40 -11.15
N ARG A 72 -11.67 -25.74 -11.14
CA ARG A 72 -10.47 -26.52 -10.88
C ARG A 72 -9.61 -26.73 -12.13
N THR A 73 -10.22 -26.81 -13.32
CA THR A 73 -9.56 -27.18 -14.57
C THR A 73 -9.12 -25.99 -15.42
N LEU A 74 -9.87 -24.89 -15.42
CA LEU A 74 -9.58 -23.73 -16.25
C LEU A 74 -8.53 -22.80 -15.63
N LYS A 75 -7.56 -22.37 -16.45
CA LYS A 75 -6.53 -21.41 -16.09
C LYS A 75 -7.00 -19.97 -16.16
N ARG A 76 -8.00 -19.65 -17.02
CA ARG A 76 -8.53 -18.30 -17.21
C ARG A 76 -9.81 -18.10 -16.40
N VAL A 77 -9.67 -17.65 -15.18
CA VAL A 77 -10.78 -17.47 -14.22
C VAL A 77 -11.72 -16.33 -14.62
N GLU A 78 -11.23 -15.30 -15.32
CA GLU A 78 -12.06 -14.20 -15.84
C GLU A 78 -13.10 -14.68 -16.85
N VAL A 79 -12.68 -15.47 -17.84
CA VAL A 79 -13.58 -16.00 -18.86
C VAL A 79 -14.68 -16.84 -18.21
N GLN A 80 -14.31 -17.63 -17.20
CA GLN A 80 -15.28 -18.42 -16.45
C GLN A 80 -16.31 -17.53 -15.72
N ALA A 81 -15.87 -16.39 -15.15
CA ALA A 81 -16.77 -15.46 -14.48
C ALA A 81 -17.83 -14.90 -15.48
N TYR A 82 -17.39 -14.45 -16.68
CA TYR A 82 -18.31 -13.96 -17.70
C TYR A 82 -19.28 -15.06 -18.20
N VAL A 83 -18.76 -16.26 -18.50
CA VAL A 83 -19.59 -17.38 -18.96
C VAL A 83 -20.63 -17.74 -17.90
N GLN A 84 -20.20 -17.83 -16.63
CA GLN A 84 -21.09 -18.16 -15.53
C GLN A 84 -22.19 -17.11 -15.36
N THR A 85 -21.85 -15.81 -15.37
CA THR A 85 -22.82 -14.74 -15.20
C THR A 85 -23.77 -14.63 -16.40
N SER A 86 -23.28 -14.86 -17.63
CA SER A 86 -24.14 -14.89 -18.82
C SER A 86 -25.14 -16.05 -18.83
N ILE A 87 -24.74 -17.23 -18.38
CA ILE A 87 -25.67 -18.37 -18.24
C ILE A 87 -26.68 -18.09 -17.13
N ASP A 88 -26.30 -17.39 -16.07
CA ASP A 88 -27.23 -17.00 -14.99
C ASP A 88 -28.28 -16.03 -15.48
N THR A 89 -27.95 -15.07 -16.36
CA THR A 89 -28.98 -14.19 -16.98
C THR A 89 -29.98 -14.97 -17.84
N LEU A 90 -29.50 -15.96 -18.61
CA LEU A 90 -30.36 -16.84 -19.38
C LEU A 90 -31.31 -17.68 -18.49
N ILE A 91 -30.84 -18.17 -17.34
CA ILE A 91 -31.69 -18.86 -16.36
C ILE A 91 -32.76 -17.93 -15.80
N VAL A 92 -32.36 -16.70 -15.45
CA VAL A 92 -33.33 -15.69 -14.99
C VAL A 92 -34.35 -15.38 -16.08
N SER A 93 -33.92 -15.22 -17.33
CA SER A 93 -34.78 -15.00 -18.48
C SER A 93 -35.77 -16.16 -18.69
N LEU A 94 -35.32 -17.40 -18.51
CA LEU A 94 -36.17 -18.58 -18.55
C LEU A 94 -37.25 -18.57 -17.44
N ILE A 95 -36.86 -18.21 -16.21
CA ILE A 95 -37.79 -18.10 -15.07
C ILE A 95 -38.82 -17.00 -15.35
N VAL A 96 -38.38 -15.84 -15.83
CA VAL A 96 -39.22 -14.71 -16.17
C VAL A 96 -40.23 -15.11 -17.29
N PHE A 97 -39.76 -15.82 -18.31
CA PHE A 97 -40.60 -16.34 -19.39
C PHE A 97 -41.70 -17.31 -18.89
N LEU A 98 -41.31 -18.29 -18.07
CA LEU A 98 -42.24 -19.29 -17.54
C LEU A 98 -43.27 -18.71 -16.58
N THR A 99 -43.02 -17.55 -16.00
CA THR A 99 -43.92 -16.88 -15.05
C THR A 99 -44.74 -15.75 -15.70
N GLY A 100 -44.66 -15.59 -17.03
CA GLY A 100 -45.34 -14.55 -17.80
C GLY A 100 -44.54 -13.26 -17.84
N SER A 101 -43.69 -13.10 -18.87
CA SER A 101 -42.61 -12.10 -18.98
C SER A 101 -43.01 -10.69 -18.52
N TYR A 102 -44.15 -10.17 -19.04
CA TYR A 102 -44.63 -8.84 -18.67
C TYR A 102 -45.11 -8.76 -17.21
N ALA A 103 -45.83 -9.77 -16.72
CA ALA A 103 -46.43 -9.78 -15.38
C ALA A 103 -45.54 -10.45 -14.33
N SER A 104 -44.39 -11.00 -14.74
CA SER A 104 -43.47 -11.72 -13.85
C SER A 104 -42.98 -10.86 -12.68
N ILE A 105 -43.10 -11.40 -11.47
CA ILE A 105 -42.51 -10.82 -10.26
C ILE A 105 -41.01 -11.03 -10.26
N PHE A 106 -40.50 -12.09 -10.91
CA PHE A 106 -39.09 -12.49 -10.86
C PHE A 106 -38.12 -11.60 -11.66
N VAL A 107 -38.62 -10.54 -12.29
CA VAL A 107 -37.82 -9.52 -12.97
C VAL A 107 -36.74 -8.90 -12.04
N PHE A 108 -36.97 -8.87 -10.71
CA PHE A 108 -36.00 -8.39 -9.71
C PHE A 108 -34.73 -9.22 -9.66
N LEU A 109 -34.71 -10.43 -10.23
CA LEU A 109 -33.51 -11.28 -10.28
C LEU A 109 -32.42 -10.72 -11.23
N TYR A 110 -32.78 -9.95 -12.28
CA TYR A 110 -31.80 -9.29 -13.15
C TYR A 110 -30.88 -8.32 -12.37
N PRO A 111 -31.39 -7.35 -11.59
CA PRO A 111 -30.60 -6.55 -10.70
C PRO A 111 -29.66 -7.36 -9.78
N LEU A 112 -30.11 -8.50 -9.27
CA LEU A 112 -29.29 -9.35 -8.40
C LEU A 112 -28.07 -9.91 -9.15
N VAL A 113 -28.26 -10.38 -10.40
CA VAL A 113 -27.16 -10.84 -11.26
C VAL A 113 -26.17 -9.70 -11.52
N ILE A 114 -26.65 -8.49 -11.77
CA ILE A 114 -25.79 -7.33 -12.02
C ILE A 114 -24.97 -6.97 -10.79
N ILE A 115 -25.54 -7.00 -9.59
CA ILE A 115 -24.84 -6.70 -8.33
C ILE A 115 -23.68 -7.66 -8.12
N TYR A 116 -23.89 -8.99 -8.19
CA TYR A 116 -22.77 -9.90 -7.95
C TYR A 116 -21.73 -9.88 -9.08
N THR A 117 -22.15 -9.60 -10.33
CA THR A 117 -21.22 -9.42 -11.44
C THR A 117 -20.31 -8.22 -11.21
N SER A 118 -20.82 -7.12 -10.64
CA SER A 118 -20.00 -5.95 -10.30
C SER A 118 -18.91 -6.27 -9.27
N MET A 119 -19.17 -7.21 -8.36
CA MET A 119 -18.19 -7.69 -7.37
C MET A 119 -17.15 -8.64 -7.97
N LEU A 120 -17.46 -9.31 -9.09
CA LEU A 120 -16.56 -10.25 -9.77
C LEU A 120 -15.70 -9.57 -10.83
N VAL A 121 -16.32 -8.82 -11.76
CA VAL A 121 -15.69 -8.43 -13.03
C VAL A 121 -15.54 -6.91 -13.18
N TYR A 122 -15.75 -6.15 -12.11
CA TYR A 122 -15.60 -4.70 -12.06
C TYR A 122 -16.60 -3.90 -12.95
N ARG A 123 -16.32 -2.59 -13.10
CA ARG A 123 -17.20 -1.60 -13.70
C ARG A 123 -17.72 -2.00 -15.11
N TYR A 124 -16.82 -2.42 -16.00
CA TYR A 124 -17.19 -2.78 -17.37
C TYR A 124 -18.10 -4.01 -17.42
N GLY A 125 -17.85 -5.01 -16.58
CA GLY A 125 -18.66 -6.22 -16.51
C GLY A 125 -20.09 -5.96 -16.05
N SER A 126 -20.33 -5.07 -15.08
CA SER A 126 -21.67 -4.76 -14.58
C SER A 126 -22.53 -4.03 -15.63
N PHE A 127 -21.94 -3.07 -16.37
CA PHE A 127 -22.67 -2.39 -17.45
C PHE A 127 -22.95 -3.31 -18.63
N LEU A 128 -22.02 -4.20 -18.98
CA LEU A 128 -22.23 -5.21 -20.01
C LEU A 128 -23.39 -6.14 -19.63
N MET A 129 -23.41 -6.62 -18.39
CA MET A 129 -24.50 -7.48 -17.91
C MET A 129 -25.84 -6.75 -17.83
N ALA A 130 -25.84 -5.46 -17.45
CA ALA A 130 -27.07 -4.65 -17.49
C ALA A 130 -27.64 -4.53 -18.92
N ALA A 131 -26.76 -4.34 -19.90
CA ALA A 131 -27.17 -4.33 -21.32
C ALA A 131 -27.69 -5.69 -21.77
N VAL A 132 -27.02 -6.79 -21.41
CA VAL A 132 -27.48 -8.16 -21.73
C VAL A 132 -28.84 -8.43 -21.10
N CYS A 133 -29.03 -8.19 -19.81
CA CYS A 133 -30.31 -8.36 -19.11
C CYS A 133 -31.40 -7.50 -19.73
N GLY A 134 -31.08 -6.24 -20.07
CA GLY A 134 -32.03 -5.31 -20.73
C GLY A 134 -32.46 -5.82 -22.10
N VAL A 135 -31.56 -6.34 -22.91
CA VAL A 135 -31.87 -6.92 -24.24
C VAL A 135 -32.69 -8.21 -24.07
N GLU A 136 -32.25 -9.14 -23.21
CA GLU A 136 -32.97 -10.39 -22.94
C GLU A 136 -34.42 -10.12 -22.51
N TYR A 137 -34.63 -9.24 -21.54
CA TYR A 137 -35.96 -8.87 -21.07
C TYR A 137 -36.81 -8.21 -22.16
N SER A 138 -36.21 -7.26 -22.90
CA SER A 138 -36.96 -6.56 -24.00
C SER A 138 -37.36 -7.51 -25.09
N VAL A 139 -36.52 -8.45 -25.50
CA VAL A 139 -36.81 -9.48 -26.52
C VAL A 139 -37.91 -10.40 -26.03
N LEU A 140 -37.87 -10.87 -24.77
CA LEU A 140 -38.93 -11.73 -24.23
C LEU A 140 -40.30 -11.05 -24.22
N VAL A 141 -40.39 -9.81 -23.75
CA VAL A 141 -41.62 -9.06 -23.70
C VAL A 141 -42.14 -8.75 -25.12
N CYS A 142 -41.22 -8.43 -26.06
CA CYS A 142 -41.57 -8.20 -27.47
C CYS A 142 -42.15 -9.46 -28.13
N PHE A 143 -41.56 -10.63 -27.92
CA PHE A 143 -42.05 -11.90 -28.47
C PHE A 143 -43.39 -12.32 -27.85
N GLU A 144 -43.60 -12.06 -26.58
CA GLU A 144 -44.88 -12.27 -25.91
C GLU A 144 -45.97 -11.31 -26.45
N TYR A 145 -45.64 -10.03 -26.67
CA TYR A 145 -46.58 -9.02 -27.19
C TYR A 145 -46.99 -9.30 -28.63
N THR A 146 -46.05 -9.74 -29.47
CA THR A 146 -46.31 -10.08 -30.88
C THR A 146 -47.00 -11.43 -31.05
N GLY A 147 -47.22 -12.20 -29.99
CA GLY A 147 -47.82 -13.52 -30.02
C GLY A 147 -46.90 -14.62 -30.60
N PHE A 148 -45.60 -14.32 -30.83
CA PHE A 148 -44.64 -15.31 -31.30
C PHE A 148 -44.33 -16.37 -30.24
N LEU A 149 -44.32 -15.95 -28.97
CA LEU A 149 -44.20 -16.83 -27.80
C LEU A 149 -45.46 -16.67 -26.95
N SER A 150 -46.27 -17.73 -26.84
CA SER A 150 -47.30 -17.76 -25.84
C SER A 150 -46.72 -18.07 -24.47
N PRO A 151 -47.03 -17.28 -23.41
CA PRO A 151 -46.50 -17.56 -22.09
C PRO A 151 -46.98 -18.97 -21.66
N MET A 152 -46.07 -19.83 -21.28
CA MET A 152 -46.34 -21.09 -20.60
C MET A 152 -46.76 -20.77 -19.17
N ALA A 153 -47.84 -20.00 -19.01
CA ALA A 153 -48.21 -19.48 -17.71
C ALA A 153 -48.57 -20.60 -16.74
N LEU A 154 -47.79 -20.68 -15.68
CA LEU A 154 -48.05 -21.46 -14.47
C LEU A 154 -49.31 -20.95 -13.71
N SER A 155 -49.90 -19.87 -14.17
CA SER A 155 -51.11 -19.25 -13.61
C SER A 155 -51.88 -18.54 -14.71
N GLU A 156 -53.17 -18.17 -14.46
CA GLU A 156 -54.03 -17.38 -15.33
C GLU A 156 -53.52 -15.92 -15.57
N VAL A 157 -52.26 -15.77 -15.95
CA VAL A 157 -51.61 -14.47 -16.19
C VAL A 157 -51.98 -14.04 -17.62
N LYS A 158 -52.54 -12.84 -17.76
CA LYS A 158 -52.82 -12.25 -19.07
C LYS A 158 -51.53 -11.98 -19.82
N ALA A 159 -51.43 -12.43 -21.07
CA ALA A 159 -50.30 -12.18 -21.93
C ALA A 159 -50.05 -10.67 -22.14
N ALA A 160 -48.85 -10.28 -22.47
CA ALA A 160 -48.46 -8.88 -22.74
C ALA A 160 -49.34 -8.21 -23.82
N SER A 161 -49.83 -9.00 -24.79
CA SER A 161 -50.73 -8.54 -25.85
C SER A 161 -52.08 -8.01 -25.37
N HIS A 162 -52.52 -8.30 -24.16
CA HIS A 162 -53.74 -7.79 -23.55
C HIS A 162 -53.58 -6.39 -22.92
N TYR A 163 -52.34 -5.87 -22.85
CA TYR A 163 -52.06 -4.56 -22.28
C TYR A 163 -51.80 -3.51 -23.37
N PRO A 164 -52.12 -2.24 -23.14
CA PRO A 164 -51.81 -1.16 -24.07
C PRO A 164 -50.32 -1.07 -24.33
N LEU A 165 -49.92 -0.76 -25.56
CA LEU A 165 -48.49 -0.71 -25.98
C LEU A 165 -47.66 0.27 -25.15
N ASP A 166 -48.25 1.41 -24.81
CA ASP A 166 -47.60 2.43 -23.95
C ASP A 166 -47.21 1.86 -22.57
N SER A 167 -48.10 1.09 -21.95
CA SER A 167 -47.86 0.42 -20.67
C SER A 167 -46.72 -0.63 -20.76
N VAL A 168 -46.67 -1.37 -21.87
CA VAL A 168 -45.65 -2.38 -22.12
C VAL A 168 -44.29 -1.70 -22.31
N ILE A 169 -44.20 -0.65 -23.15
CA ILE A 169 -43.00 0.12 -23.38
C ILE A 169 -42.52 0.75 -22.06
N TYR A 170 -43.41 1.37 -21.30
CA TYR A 170 -43.09 1.99 -20.02
C TYR A 170 -42.46 0.99 -19.04
N ARG A 171 -43.03 -0.22 -18.93
CA ARG A 171 -42.49 -1.26 -18.05
C ARG A 171 -41.09 -1.74 -18.48
N VAL A 172 -40.89 -1.92 -19.79
CA VAL A 172 -39.57 -2.29 -20.34
C VAL A 172 -38.55 -1.19 -20.04
N LEU A 173 -38.90 0.08 -20.29
CA LEU A 173 -38.00 1.22 -20.03
C LEU A 173 -37.62 1.34 -18.55
N ILE A 174 -38.61 1.19 -17.65
CA ILE A 174 -38.31 1.21 -16.20
C ILE A 174 -37.43 0.05 -15.81
N THR A 175 -37.67 -1.15 -16.29
CA THR A 175 -36.85 -2.33 -15.96
C THR A 175 -35.41 -2.17 -16.46
N VAL A 176 -35.23 -1.77 -17.71
CA VAL A 176 -33.90 -1.50 -18.29
C VAL A 176 -33.22 -0.36 -17.53
N GLY A 177 -33.92 0.73 -17.26
CA GLY A 177 -33.41 1.84 -16.47
C GLY A 177 -32.98 1.42 -15.07
N ALA A 178 -33.77 0.57 -14.40
CA ALA A 178 -33.42 0.01 -13.09
C ALA A 178 -32.17 -0.87 -13.16
N CYS A 179 -32.00 -1.70 -14.19
CA CYS A 179 -30.80 -2.50 -14.41
C CYS A 179 -29.55 -1.62 -14.54
N PHE A 180 -29.62 -0.55 -15.33
CA PHE A 180 -28.50 0.39 -15.49
C PHE A 180 -28.24 1.20 -14.22
N ALA A 181 -29.26 1.64 -13.50
CA ALA A 181 -29.12 2.33 -12.22
C ALA A 181 -28.43 1.45 -11.17
N VAL A 182 -28.83 0.17 -11.09
CA VAL A 182 -28.19 -0.81 -10.20
C VAL A 182 -26.76 -1.09 -10.63
N ALA A 183 -26.48 -1.23 -11.93
CA ALA A 183 -25.12 -1.40 -12.45
C ALA A 183 -24.21 -0.22 -12.08
N PHE A 184 -24.73 1.00 -12.22
CA PHE A 184 -24.00 2.21 -11.84
C PHE A 184 -23.69 2.25 -10.34
N LEU A 185 -24.71 2.08 -9.50
CA LEU A 185 -24.55 2.12 -8.05
C LEU A 185 -23.64 1.01 -7.53
N SER A 186 -23.84 -0.22 -8.00
CA SER A 186 -23.02 -1.37 -7.57
C SER A 186 -21.58 -1.25 -8.07
N SER A 187 -21.34 -0.64 -9.23
CA SER A 187 -19.98 -0.39 -9.74
C SER A 187 -19.23 0.61 -8.88
N ILE A 188 -19.87 1.69 -8.44
CA ILE A 188 -19.27 2.68 -7.53
C ILE A 188 -18.93 2.03 -6.19
N LEU A 189 -19.89 1.30 -5.62
CA LEU A 189 -19.72 0.65 -4.31
C LEU A 189 -18.60 -0.40 -4.34
N SER A 190 -18.51 -1.21 -5.41
CA SER A 190 -17.45 -2.18 -5.62
C SER A 190 -16.07 -1.52 -5.73
N GLU A 191 -15.97 -0.41 -6.48
CA GLU A 191 -14.72 0.33 -6.63
C GLU A 191 -14.27 0.97 -5.32
N GLN A 192 -15.20 1.57 -4.57
CA GLN A 192 -14.92 2.15 -3.26
C GLN A 192 -14.46 1.08 -2.26
N ALA A 193 -15.15 -0.05 -2.20
CA ALA A 193 -14.76 -1.18 -1.34
C ALA A 193 -13.36 -1.72 -1.70
N ARG A 194 -13.00 -1.73 -2.99
CA ARG A 194 -11.68 -2.14 -3.46
C ARG A 194 -10.59 -1.16 -2.99
N LYS A 195 -10.82 0.15 -3.17
CA LYS A 195 -9.86 1.19 -2.73
C LYS A 195 -9.62 1.11 -1.23
N THR A 196 -10.68 1.06 -0.44
CA THR A 196 -10.57 0.96 1.02
C THR A 196 -9.81 -0.29 1.47
N ARG A 197 -10.01 -1.43 0.81
CA ARG A 197 -9.23 -2.65 1.11
C ARG A 197 -7.76 -2.53 0.74
N GLN A 198 -7.42 -1.82 -0.34
CA GLN A 198 -6.02 -1.57 -0.72
C GLN A 198 -5.33 -0.63 0.29
N GLU A 199 -6.03 0.42 0.72
CA GLU A 199 -5.53 1.35 1.74
C GLU A 199 -5.30 0.64 3.08
N LEU A 200 -6.28 -0.18 3.52
CA LEU A 200 -6.14 -0.97 4.74
C LEU A 200 -4.93 -1.92 4.69
N ARG A 201 -4.73 -2.64 3.58
CA ARG A 201 -3.56 -3.53 3.42
C ARG A 201 -2.24 -2.76 3.47
N ALA A 202 -2.18 -1.58 2.84
CA ALA A 202 -0.99 -0.74 2.89
C ALA A 202 -0.71 -0.24 4.32
N MET A 203 -1.75 0.15 5.06
CA MET A 203 -1.64 0.53 6.47
C MET A 203 -1.20 -0.65 7.35
N GLU A 204 -1.76 -1.84 7.16
CA GLU A 204 -1.37 -3.06 7.90
C GLU A 204 0.11 -3.41 7.67
N GLU A 205 0.59 -3.31 6.42
CA GLU A 205 2.01 -3.53 6.11
C GLU A 205 2.91 -2.48 6.78
N GLN A 206 2.47 -1.23 6.82
CA GLN A 206 3.20 -0.15 7.47
C GLN A 206 3.25 -0.35 8.99
N ILE A 207 2.12 -0.66 9.63
CA ILE A 207 2.06 -0.98 11.07
C ILE A 207 2.99 -2.15 11.39
N ARG A 208 2.94 -3.23 10.61
CA ARG A 208 3.81 -4.39 10.81
C ARG A 208 5.29 -4.08 10.69
N ARG A 209 5.67 -3.13 9.81
CA ARG A 209 7.07 -2.64 9.73
C ARG A 209 7.46 -1.88 10.99
N VAL A 210 6.58 -0.98 11.47
CA VAL A 210 6.81 -0.20 12.69
C VAL A 210 6.90 -1.10 13.92
N GLU A 211 6.01 -2.09 14.06
CA GLU A 211 6.04 -3.07 15.17
C GLU A 211 7.32 -3.90 15.17
N LYS A 212 7.76 -4.38 13.99
CA LYS A 212 9.03 -5.10 13.88
C LYS A 212 10.22 -4.22 14.29
N MET A 213 10.22 -2.96 13.87
CA MET A 213 11.28 -2.02 14.26
C MET A 213 11.26 -1.70 15.76
N ALA A 214 10.07 -1.52 16.34
CA ALA A 214 9.92 -1.27 17.77
C ALA A 214 10.43 -2.47 18.61
N ALA A 215 10.07 -3.69 18.22
CA ALA A 215 10.57 -4.91 18.89
C ALA A 215 12.09 -5.06 18.80
N VAL A 216 12.67 -4.79 17.62
CA VAL A 216 14.15 -4.76 17.44
C VAL A 216 14.78 -3.65 18.29
N GLY A 217 14.09 -2.49 18.43
CA GLY A 217 14.55 -1.38 19.26
C GLY A 217 14.58 -1.69 20.75
N GLU A 218 13.55 -2.33 21.24
CA GLU A 218 13.44 -2.72 22.65
C GLU A 218 14.48 -3.78 23.03
N MET A 219 14.61 -4.84 22.24
CA MET A 219 15.64 -5.88 22.44
C MET A 219 17.06 -5.32 22.24
N GLY A 220 17.24 -4.44 21.25
CA GLY A 220 18.52 -3.83 20.93
C GLY A 220 19.08 -2.96 22.06
N ALA A 221 18.22 -2.33 22.84
CA ALA A 221 18.66 -1.48 23.96
C ALA A 221 19.32 -2.25 25.09
N GLY A 222 18.79 -3.41 25.44
CA GLY A 222 19.40 -4.31 26.44
C GLY A 222 20.72 -4.87 25.93
N LEU A 223 20.70 -5.43 24.71
CA LEU A 223 21.89 -6.02 24.08
C LEU A 223 23.03 -5.01 23.89
N ALA A 224 22.73 -3.77 23.58
CA ALA A 224 23.77 -2.77 23.38
C ALA A 224 24.47 -2.38 24.67
N HIS A 225 23.76 -2.26 25.79
CA HIS A 225 24.39 -2.09 27.09
C HIS A 225 25.30 -3.28 27.45
N GLU A 226 24.81 -4.50 27.16
CA GLU A 226 25.57 -5.74 27.41
C GLU A 226 26.76 -5.91 26.46
N ILE A 227 26.74 -5.34 25.24
CA ILE A 227 27.89 -5.33 24.32
C ILE A 227 28.87 -4.20 24.64
N LYS A 228 28.39 -3.01 25.00
CA LYS A 228 29.29 -1.89 25.38
C LYS A 228 30.12 -2.18 26.61
N ASN A 229 29.57 -2.90 27.57
CA ASN A 229 30.29 -3.22 28.82
C ASN A 229 31.58 -4.04 28.57
N PRO A 230 31.56 -5.22 27.88
CA PRO A 230 32.78 -5.95 27.59
C PRO A 230 33.76 -5.18 26.66
N LEU A 231 33.22 -4.39 25.71
CA LEU A 231 34.05 -3.54 24.86
C LEU A 231 34.82 -2.48 25.68
N ALA A 232 34.13 -1.82 26.63
CA ALA A 232 34.77 -0.87 27.53
C ALA A 232 35.85 -1.53 28.41
N SER A 233 35.58 -2.75 28.89
CA SER A 233 36.57 -3.52 29.69
C SER A 233 37.80 -3.91 28.85
N ILE A 234 37.60 -4.36 27.59
CA ILE A 234 38.69 -4.68 26.67
C ILE A 234 39.50 -3.44 26.35
N THR A 235 38.85 -2.32 26.05
CA THR A 235 39.48 -1.03 25.75
C THR A 235 40.31 -0.55 26.94
N GLY A 236 39.73 -0.59 28.15
CA GLY A 236 40.42 -0.19 29.38
C GLY A 236 41.62 -1.07 29.69
N ALA A 237 41.48 -2.40 29.56
CA ALA A 237 42.62 -3.33 29.81
C ALA A 237 43.77 -3.09 28.83
N ILE A 238 43.50 -2.86 27.55
CA ILE A 238 44.53 -2.61 26.54
C ILE A 238 45.20 -1.25 26.75
N GLN A 239 44.41 -0.22 27.17
CA GLN A 239 45.01 1.09 27.51
C GLN A 239 45.94 1.00 28.70
N LEU A 240 45.54 0.30 29.78
CA LEU A 240 46.40 0.07 30.95
C LEU A 240 47.68 -0.68 30.57
N LEU A 241 47.57 -1.77 29.82
CA LEU A 241 48.72 -2.51 29.32
C LEU A 241 49.67 -1.61 28.51
N ARG A 242 49.13 -0.74 27.67
CA ARG A 242 49.92 0.17 26.83
C ARG A 242 50.64 1.24 27.61
N ASP A 243 50.03 1.75 28.69
CA ASP A 243 50.57 2.82 29.52
C ASP A 243 51.63 2.31 30.51
N GLU A 244 51.55 1.02 30.95
CA GLU A 244 52.41 0.44 31.94
C GLU A 244 53.70 -0.23 31.38
N MET A 245 53.76 -0.55 30.10
CA MET A 245 54.86 -1.33 29.53
C MET A 245 55.42 -0.70 28.25
N ASN A 246 56.77 -0.64 28.13
CA ASN A 246 57.45 -0.31 26.87
C ASN A 246 57.43 -1.54 25.94
N TYR A 247 56.57 -1.52 24.94
CA TYR A 247 56.45 -2.61 23.98
C TYR A 247 57.30 -2.42 22.73
N ASP A 248 57.64 -3.54 22.10
CA ASP A 248 58.12 -3.58 20.72
C ASP A 248 57.09 -2.89 19.78
N PRO A 249 57.54 -2.06 18.80
CA PRO A 249 56.64 -1.36 17.85
C PRO A 249 55.62 -2.25 17.16
N GLY A 250 55.89 -3.56 17.01
CA GLY A 250 54.94 -4.54 16.47
C GLY A 250 53.75 -4.81 17.40
N ILE A 251 54.01 -4.88 18.71
CA ILE A 251 52.94 -5.12 19.72
C ILE A 251 52.07 -3.87 19.89
N ASP A 252 52.66 -2.66 19.92
CA ASP A 252 51.88 -1.41 19.98
C ASP A 252 50.95 -1.27 18.78
N LYS A 253 51.39 -1.67 17.58
CA LYS A 253 50.56 -1.69 16.38
C LYS A 253 49.35 -2.63 16.50
N LEU A 254 49.54 -3.83 17.08
CA LEU A 254 48.46 -4.77 17.34
C LEU A 254 47.46 -4.22 18.35
N MET A 255 47.91 -3.61 19.44
CA MET A 255 47.04 -2.96 20.43
C MET A 255 46.23 -1.83 19.82
N GLN A 256 46.82 -1.00 18.98
CA GLN A 256 46.10 0.05 18.23
C GLN A 256 45.04 -0.50 17.32
N ILE A 257 45.28 -1.67 16.69
CA ILE A 257 44.26 -2.34 15.85
C ILE A 257 43.09 -2.80 16.72
N ILE A 258 43.34 -3.42 17.87
CA ILE A 258 42.28 -3.90 18.76
C ILE A 258 41.46 -2.74 19.33
N LEU A 259 42.10 -1.65 19.76
CA LEU A 259 41.43 -0.44 20.22
C LEU A 259 40.53 0.15 19.12
N ARG A 260 41.01 0.20 17.89
CA ARG A 260 40.24 0.70 16.74
C ARG A 260 39.04 -0.16 16.43
N GLU A 261 39.17 -1.49 16.48
CA GLU A 261 38.02 -2.39 16.22
C GLU A 261 37.02 -2.37 17.37
N ALA A 262 37.48 -2.23 18.64
CA ALA A 262 36.55 -2.07 19.76
C ALA A 262 35.74 -0.75 19.68
N ASP A 263 36.38 0.35 19.29
CA ASP A 263 35.72 1.64 19.06
C ASP A 263 34.76 1.57 17.88
N ARG A 264 35.16 0.88 16.82
CA ARG A 264 34.27 0.62 15.66
C ARG A 264 33.00 -0.18 16.04
N LEU A 265 33.15 -1.24 16.84
CA LEU A 265 32.03 -2.03 17.35
C LEU A 265 31.11 -1.21 18.26
N SER A 266 31.70 -0.39 19.16
CA SER A 266 30.93 0.52 20.01
C SER A 266 30.10 1.51 19.20
N THR A 267 30.66 2.07 18.14
CA THR A 267 29.98 2.98 17.21
C THR A 267 28.88 2.28 16.43
N LEU A 268 29.13 1.06 15.95
CA LEU A 268 28.12 0.23 15.26
C LEU A 268 26.92 -0.04 16.16
N VAL A 269 27.15 -0.46 17.40
CA VAL A 269 26.10 -0.73 18.39
C VAL A 269 25.32 0.54 18.71
N SER A 270 26.00 1.68 18.84
CA SER A 270 25.34 2.97 19.11
C SER A 270 24.45 3.42 17.94
N ASN A 271 24.95 3.30 16.71
CA ASN A 271 24.18 3.62 15.50
C ASN A 271 22.98 2.69 15.31
N PHE A 272 23.15 1.39 15.62
CA PHE A 272 22.06 0.43 15.59
C PHE A 272 20.95 0.79 16.59
N LEU A 273 21.32 1.22 17.81
CA LEU A 273 20.35 1.68 18.81
C LEU A 273 19.59 2.92 18.38
N LEU A 274 20.28 3.90 17.83
CA LEU A 274 19.66 5.12 17.30
C LEU A 274 18.70 4.81 16.14
N PHE A 275 19.06 3.82 15.33
CA PHE A 275 18.17 3.32 14.29
C PHE A 275 16.97 2.54 14.87
N ALA A 276 17.16 1.72 15.89
CA ALA A 276 16.15 0.83 16.43
C ALA A 276 15.13 1.53 17.35
N ARG A 277 15.54 2.59 18.09
CA ARG A 277 14.65 3.40 18.93
C ARG A 277 14.01 4.56 18.15
N PRO A 278 12.73 4.91 18.44
CA PRO A 278 12.21 6.20 17.98
C PRO A 278 13.09 7.31 18.56
N PRO A 279 13.44 8.34 17.78
CA PRO A 279 14.17 9.48 18.32
C PRO A 279 13.38 10.07 19.50
N SER A 280 13.99 10.09 20.68
CA SER A 280 13.41 10.69 21.89
C SER A 280 14.30 11.85 22.32
N GLY A 281 14.16 13.00 21.64
CA GLY A 281 14.92 14.21 21.93
C GLY A 281 14.08 15.25 22.67
N ARG A 282 14.72 16.09 23.45
CA ARG A 282 14.11 17.30 24.02
C ARG A 282 14.03 18.35 22.92
N ARG A 283 12.83 18.86 22.65
CA ARG A 283 12.66 19.97 21.70
C ARG A 283 13.06 21.26 22.38
N GLU A 284 14.15 21.85 21.92
CA GLU A 284 14.67 23.12 22.43
C GLU A 284 14.86 24.09 21.26
N PRO A 285 14.74 25.42 21.49
CA PRO A 285 15.10 26.40 20.48
C PRO A 285 16.56 26.30 20.12
N LEU A 286 16.89 25.99 18.89
CA LEU A 286 18.22 25.82 18.34
C LEU A 286 18.52 26.93 17.32
N GLN A 287 19.58 27.71 17.58
CA GLN A 287 20.05 28.71 16.62
C GLN A 287 21.04 28.06 15.64
N LEU A 288 20.74 28.13 14.36
CA LEU A 288 21.57 27.51 13.33
C LEU A 288 22.91 28.20 13.13
N ASP A 289 22.95 29.51 13.31
CA ASP A 289 24.19 30.32 13.18
C ASP A 289 25.28 29.91 14.21
N ALA A 290 24.89 29.29 15.31
CA ALA A 290 25.81 28.73 16.28
C ALA A 290 26.04 27.22 16.05
N ALA A 291 24.97 26.45 15.85
CA ALA A 291 25.02 25.00 15.81
C ALA A 291 25.78 24.44 14.58
N ILE A 292 25.69 25.10 13.42
CA ILE A 292 26.38 24.67 12.21
C ILE A 292 27.89 24.89 12.34
N PRO A 293 28.38 26.11 12.67
CA PRO A 293 29.80 26.35 12.86
C PRO A 293 30.44 25.48 13.98
N ASP A 294 29.74 25.27 15.10
CA ASP A 294 30.20 24.39 16.17
C ASP A 294 30.43 22.95 15.69
N THR A 295 29.50 22.44 14.87
CA THR A 295 29.62 21.09 14.31
C THR A 295 30.74 21.02 13.28
N ILE A 296 30.92 22.04 12.44
CA ILE A 296 32.00 22.14 11.48
C ILE A 296 33.36 22.16 12.23
N ALA A 297 33.49 22.96 13.29
CA ALA A 297 34.71 23.04 14.09
C ALA A 297 35.09 21.70 14.75
N LEU A 298 34.07 20.94 15.20
CA LEU A 298 34.27 19.56 15.70
C LEU A 298 34.71 18.61 14.57
N PHE A 299 34.09 18.70 13.43
CA PHE A 299 34.41 17.88 12.26
C PHE A 299 35.83 18.16 11.79
N GLU A 300 36.20 19.41 11.70
CA GLU A 300 37.55 19.85 11.40
C GLU A 300 38.61 19.39 12.41
N LYS A 301 38.39 19.17 13.66
CA LYS A 301 39.26 18.55 14.65
C LYS A 301 39.53 17.07 14.42
N ASN A 302 38.84 16.39 13.62
CA ASN A 302 39.00 14.95 13.32
C ASN A 302 40.04 14.75 12.19
N LYS A 303 41.27 14.36 12.54
CA LYS A 303 42.42 14.25 11.62
C LYS A 303 42.25 13.39 10.38
N LYS A 304 41.26 12.50 10.33
CA LYS A 304 41.04 11.57 9.21
C LYS A 304 40.42 12.20 7.96
N CYS A 305 39.81 13.39 8.06
CA CYS A 305 39.01 13.98 6.98
C CYS A 305 39.59 15.27 6.37
N ARG A 306 40.91 15.58 6.53
CA ARG A 306 41.30 16.96 6.69
C ARG A 306 42.20 17.62 5.68
N GLU A 307 43.05 16.95 5.05
CA GLU A 307 44.15 17.68 4.38
C GLU A 307 43.79 18.25 3.02
N HIS A 308 42.61 17.86 2.48
CA HIS A 308 42.23 18.20 1.10
C HIS A 308 40.78 18.66 0.90
N ILE A 309 40.02 18.91 2.00
CA ILE A 309 38.60 19.32 1.89
C ILE A 309 38.40 20.73 2.45
N ARG A 310 37.86 21.63 1.63
CA ARG A 310 37.48 22.96 2.06
C ARG A 310 35.99 22.97 2.39
N ILE A 311 35.61 23.43 3.59
CA ILE A 311 34.22 23.59 4.00
C ILE A 311 33.85 25.07 3.92
N ASN A 312 32.83 25.41 3.15
CA ASN A 312 32.27 26.75 3.06
C ASN A 312 30.90 26.77 3.75
N TYR A 313 30.65 27.78 4.55
CA TYR A 313 29.38 27.99 5.25
C TYR A 313 28.86 29.39 4.99
N GLY A 314 27.54 29.50 4.70
CA GLY A 314 26.89 30.78 4.46
C GLY A 314 25.37 30.68 4.40
N GLY A 315 24.73 31.80 4.17
CA GLY A 315 23.28 31.90 4.01
C GLY A 315 22.62 32.95 4.89
N ASP A 316 21.31 32.81 5.08
CA ASP A 316 20.50 33.72 5.89
C ASP A 316 20.84 33.57 7.37
N SER A 317 20.93 34.69 8.09
CA SER A 317 21.18 34.70 9.53
C SER A 317 19.89 34.66 10.36
N ASN A 318 20.05 34.38 11.65
CA ASN A 318 18.95 34.35 12.63
C ASN A 318 17.83 33.34 12.30
N LEU A 319 18.25 32.13 11.91
CA LEU A 319 17.37 31.00 11.68
C LEU A 319 17.33 30.12 12.93
N TRP A 320 16.10 29.77 13.33
CA TRP A 320 15.85 28.98 14.53
C TRP A 320 15.00 27.74 14.20
N LEU A 321 15.32 26.61 14.83
CA LEU A 321 14.56 25.36 14.79
C LEU A 321 14.14 24.97 16.20
N GLU A 322 13.10 24.16 16.32
CA GLU A 322 12.71 23.49 17.57
C GLU A 322 13.09 22.02 17.51
N MET A 323 14.31 21.69 17.97
CA MET A 323 14.81 20.34 17.96
C MET A 323 15.93 20.12 18.98
N ASP A 324 16.22 18.85 19.26
CA ASP A 324 17.33 18.46 20.11
C ASP A 324 18.68 18.80 19.44
N PRO A 325 19.58 19.54 20.11
CA PRO A 325 20.89 19.90 19.56
C PRO A 325 21.75 18.69 19.18
N ASP A 326 21.64 17.57 19.92
CA ASP A 326 22.38 16.35 19.62
C ASP A 326 21.86 15.66 18.35
N HIS A 327 20.54 15.68 18.13
CA HIS A 327 19.94 15.20 16.89
C HIS A 327 20.37 16.04 15.68
N PHE A 328 20.40 17.37 15.83
CA PHE A 328 20.87 18.25 14.76
C PHE A 328 22.35 17.99 14.43
N ARG A 329 23.18 17.92 15.47
CA ARG A 329 24.62 17.59 15.32
C ARG A 329 24.81 16.25 14.62
N GLN A 330 24.00 15.24 14.94
CA GLN A 330 24.05 13.92 14.33
C GLN A 330 23.68 13.95 12.85
N ILE A 331 22.62 14.69 12.48
CA ILE A 331 22.26 14.91 11.07
C ILE A 331 23.45 15.48 10.31
N LEU A 332 23.97 16.62 10.79
CA LEU A 332 25.03 17.34 10.09
C LEU A 332 26.32 16.52 10.04
N TRP A 333 26.68 15.86 11.14
CA TRP A 333 27.85 14.98 11.20
C TRP A 333 27.78 13.84 10.18
N ASN A 334 26.67 13.12 10.10
CA ASN A 334 26.52 12.03 9.16
C ASN A 334 26.62 12.48 7.70
N LEU A 335 26.05 13.65 7.37
CA LEU A 335 26.13 14.21 6.02
C LEU A 335 27.56 14.68 5.69
N LEU A 336 28.24 15.34 6.63
CA LEU A 336 29.64 15.76 6.46
C LEU A 336 30.59 14.58 6.26
N VAL A 337 30.43 13.50 7.05
CA VAL A 337 31.23 12.28 6.89
C VAL A 337 30.99 11.65 5.52
N ASN A 338 29.74 11.55 5.11
CA ASN A 338 29.40 10.99 3.80
C ASN A 338 29.97 11.81 2.64
N ALA A 339 29.89 13.14 2.72
CA ALA A 339 30.45 14.07 1.75
C ALA A 339 31.98 13.93 1.68
N ALA A 340 32.67 13.91 2.84
CA ALA A 340 34.09 13.77 2.89
C ALA A 340 34.61 12.43 2.35
N GLU A 341 33.88 11.36 2.60
CA GLU A 341 34.20 10.02 2.06
C GLU A 341 33.93 9.86 0.57
N ALA A 342 33.02 10.68 0.00
CA ALA A 342 32.74 10.71 -1.42
C ALA A 342 33.76 11.49 -2.24
N ILE A 343 34.53 12.37 -1.59
CA ILE A 343 35.56 13.20 -2.22
C ILE A 343 36.88 12.42 -2.26
N SER A 344 37.41 12.19 -3.45
CA SER A 344 38.70 11.57 -3.68
C SER A 344 39.71 12.65 -4.07
N GLY A 345 40.57 13.08 -3.13
CA GLY A 345 41.56 14.16 -3.35
C GLY A 345 41.06 15.52 -2.85
N GLU A 346 41.41 16.61 -3.56
CA GLU A 346 40.94 17.95 -3.21
C GLU A 346 39.46 18.15 -3.57
N GLY A 347 38.69 18.75 -2.67
CA GLY A 347 37.29 19.04 -2.92
C GLY A 347 36.65 20.03 -1.96
N THR A 348 35.37 20.30 -2.16
CA THR A 348 34.61 21.27 -1.37
C THR A 348 33.34 20.65 -0.82
N ILE A 349 32.94 21.12 0.37
CA ILE A 349 31.65 20.88 0.97
C ILE A 349 31.05 22.25 1.25
N ASP A 350 29.92 22.56 0.60
CA ASP A 350 29.22 23.83 0.73
C ASP A 350 27.97 23.63 1.57
N ILE A 351 27.85 24.38 2.68
CA ILE A 351 26.69 24.36 3.57
C ILE A 351 25.99 25.69 3.46
N HIS A 352 24.75 25.69 3.03
CA HIS A 352 23.95 26.90 2.86
C HIS A 352 22.62 26.81 3.60
N GLN A 353 22.35 27.75 4.49
CA GLN A 353 21.06 27.84 5.17
C GLN A 353 20.22 28.98 4.57
N SER A 354 18.93 28.78 4.41
CA SER A 354 18.03 29.77 3.85
C SER A 354 16.61 29.67 4.41
N ARG A 355 15.90 30.79 4.42
CA ARG A 355 14.49 30.83 4.76
C ARG A 355 13.65 30.43 3.54
N GLY A 356 12.84 29.40 3.68
CA GLY A 356 11.87 28.96 2.67
C GLY A 356 10.52 29.68 2.82
N ARG A 357 9.52 29.26 2.01
CA ARG A 357 8.13 29.71 2.16
C ARG A 357 7.51 29.10 3.41
N ASP A 358 6.46 29.71 3.97
CA ASP A 358 5.67 29.17 5.09
C ASP A 358 6.47 28.83 6.36
N HIS A 359 7.38 29.72 6.78
CA HIS A 359 8.28 29.53 7.93
C HIS A 359 9.17 28.29 7.83
N GLN A 360 9.43 27.79 6.64
CA GLN A 360 10.35 26.70 6.40
C GLN A 360 11.80 27.18 6.46
N VAL A 361 12.67 26.42 7.12
CA VAL A 361 14.13 26.57 7.07
C VAL A 361 14.69 25.49 6.17
N ARG A 362 15.59 25.85 5.26
CA ARG A 362 16.28 24.94 4.36
C ARG A 362 17.76 24.95 4.67
N ILE A 363 18.34 23.77 4.82
CA ILE A 363 19.77 23.57 4.99
C ILE A 363 20.23 22.69 3.84
N ARG A 364 21.03 23.23 2.94
CA ARG A 364 21.61 22.53 1.80
C ARG A 364 23.06 22.18 2.12
N ILE A 365 23.43 20.95 1.88
CA ILE A 365 24.78 20.42 2.01
C ILE A 365 25.14 19.82 0.65
N SER A 366 26.12 20.47 -0.04
CA SER A 366 26.61 20.08 -1.36
C SER A 366 28.04 19.62 -1.28
N ASP A 367 28.38 18.48 -1.87
CA ASP A 367 29.74 18.00 -2.01
C ASP A 367 30.19 17.90 -3.47
N SER A 368 31.50 18.02 -3.68
CA SER A 368 32.13 17.84 -5.00
C SER A 368 32.64 16.40 -5.21
N GLY A 369 32.00 15.42 -4.58
CA GLY A 369 32.42 14.02 -4.60
C GLY A 369 32.05 13.27 -5.88
N CYS A 370 32.16 11.94 -5.82
CA CYS A 370 31.91 11.06 -6.98
C CYS A 370 30.42 11.00 -7.42
N GLY A 371 29.49 11.49 -6.60
CA GLY A 371 28.06 11.41 -6.88
C GLY A 371 27.50 9.97 -6.85
N MET A 372 26.22 9.83 -7.26
CA MET A 372 25.51 8.57 -7.18
C MET A 372 24.67 8.30 -8.44
N GLU A 373 24.64 7.04 -8.89
CA GLU A 373 23.75 6.56 -9.93
C GLU A 373 22.28 6.55 -9.45
N SER A 374 21.32 6.66 -10.38
CA SER A 374 19.88 6.73 -10.06
C SER A 374 19.36 5.50 -9.30
N GLU A 375 19.98 4.32 -9.49
CA GLU A 375 19.63 3.11 -8.74
C GLU A 375 20.04 3.20 -7.28
N ILE A 376 21.23 3.76 -7.01
CA ILE A 376 21.75 3.98 -5.64
C ILE A 376 20.91 5.02 -4.92
N GLN A 377 20.53 6.13 -5.58
CA GLN A 377 19.71 7.19 -4.98
C GLN A 377 18.36 6.68 -4.45
N ARG A 378 17.79 5.64 -5.05
CA ARG A 378 16.52 5.04 -4.61
C ARG A 378 16.64 4.21 -3.34
N THR A 379 17.83 3.70 -3.06
CA THR A 379 18.07 2.74 -1.97
C THR A 379 19.01 3.30 -0.90
N VAL A 380 19.60 4.50 -1.10
CA VAL A 380 20.62 5.07 -0.20
C VAL A 380 20.08 5.36 1.22
N PHE A 381 18.77 5.50 1.38
CA PHE A 381 18.10 5.65 2.68
C PHE A 381 17.68 4.31 3.31
N ASP A 382 17.81 3.20 2.57
CA ASP A 382 17.48 1.88 3.11
C ASP A 382 18.51 1.49 4.18
N PRO A 383 18.07 1.00 5.34
CA PRO A 383 18.98 0.58 6.41
C PRO A 383 19.93 -0.53 5.95
N PHE A 384 21.19 -0.45 6.38
CA PHE A 384 22.27 -1.37 6.03
C PHE A 384 22.72 -1.33 4.55
N PHE A 385 22.13 -0.49 3.72
CA PHE A 385 22.61 -0.29 2.37
C PHE A 385 23.91 0.54 2.38
N THR A 386 24.95 0.03 1.76
CA THR A 386 26.24 0.72 1.62
C THR A 386 27.01 0.23 0.40
N THR A 387 27.64 1.15 -0.30
CA THR A 387 28.61 0.86 -1.36
C THR A 387 30.05 0.83 -0.86
N LYS A 388 30.27 1.15 0.42
CA LYS A 388 31.60 1.28 1.06
C LYS A 388 31.96 0.01 1.81
N ALA A 389 33.21 -0.50 1.65
CA ALA A 389 33.69 -1.72 2.31
C ALA A 389 33.64 -1.64 3.86
N SER A 390 33.81 -0.45 4.44
CA SER A 390 33.80 -0.22 5.89
C SER A 390 32.54 0.48 6.39
N GLY A 391 31.58 0.76 5.50
CA GLY A 391 30.35 1.47 5.84
C GLY A 391 29.35 0.59 6.60
N THR A 392 28.62 1.19 7.54
CA THR A 392 27.55 0.50 8.30
C THR A 392 26.22 0.51 7.58
N GLY A 393 26.05 1.40 6.59
CA GLY A 393 24.77 1.62 5.90
C GLY A 393 23.67 2.23 6.76
N LEU A 394 23.99 2.73 7.97
CA LEU A 394 23.01 3.29 8.90
C LEU A 394 22.98 4.83 8.92
N GLY A 395 24.03 5.50 8.46
CA GLY A 395 24.15 6.96 8.58
C GLY A 395 23.02 7.74 7.94
N LEU A 396 22.71 7.49 6.66
CA LEU A 396 21.66 8.20 5.93
C LEU A 396 20.25 7.80 6.37
N SER A 397 20.04 6.55 6.75
CA SER A 397 18.76 6.10 7.31
C SER A 397 18.48 6.76 8.68
N ILE A 398 19.49 7.01 9.50
CA ILE A 398 19.37 7.77 10.76
C ILE A 398 19.01 9.23 10.45
N VAL A 399 19.71 9.87 9.49
CA VAL A 399 19.40 11.25 9.06
C VAL A 399 17.93 11.37 8.62
N HIS A 400 17.50 10.48 7.73
CA HIS A 400 16.12 10.47 7.22
C HIS A 400 15.11 10.35 8.37
N ARG A 401 15.36 9.43 9.31
CA ARG A 401 14.47 9.18 10.44
C ARG A 401 14.41 10.35 11.44
N ILE A 402 15.54 10.99 11.72
CA ILE A 402 15.54 12.18 12.59
C ILE A 402 14.79 13.32 11.92
N VAL A 403 15.03 13.59 10.64
CA VAL A 403 14.32 14.64 9.89
C VAL A 403 12.82 14.39 9.89
N GLU A 404 12.40 13.15 9.62
CA GLU A 404 10.98 12.74 9.63
C GLU A 404 10.34 12.89 11.02
N PHE A 405 11.06 12.56 12.11
CA PHE A 405 10.58 12.73 13.49
C PHE A 405 10.25 14.19 13.83
N TYR A 406 10.98 15.14 13.25
CA TYR A 406 10.69 16.57 13.39
C TYR A 406 9.71 17.11 12.32
N GLY A 407 9.06 16.21 11.55
CA GLY A 407 8.10 16.57 10.52
C GLY A 407 8.72 17.28 9.31
N GLY A 408 10.03 17.10 9.11
CA GLY A 408 10.79 17.66 8.01
C GLY A 408 10.79 16.78 6.76
N GLN A 409 11.48 17.25 5.74
CA GLN A 409 11.73 16.54 4.48
C GLN A 409 13.22 16.55 4.17
N LEU A 410 13.72 15.43 3.68
CA LEU A 410 15.08 15.28 3.18
C LEU A 410 15.03 15.01 1.69
N GLU A 411 15.62 15.89 0.89
CA GLU A 411 15.73 15.75 -0.56
C GLU A 411 17.18 15.42 -0.92
N LEU A 412 17.35 14.66 -1.98
CA LEU A 412 18.62 14.23 -2.53
C LEU A 412 18.62 14.49 -4.03
N ASP A 413 19.67 15.18 -4.50
CA ASP A 413 19.98 15.32 -5.92
C ASP A 413 21.47 14.98 -6.11
N SER A 414 21.78 14.09 -7.06
CA SER A 414 23.13 13.63 -7.28
C SER A 414 23.31 13.14 -8.72
N GLU A 415 24.46 13.48 -9.29
CA GLU A 415 24.86 12.98 -10.60
C GLU A 415 26.28 12.38 -10.51
N PRO A 416 26.53 11.22 -11.13
CA PRO A 416 27.86 10.65 -11.18
C PRO A 416 28.93 11.63 -11.69
N GLY A 417 29.98 11.83 -10.88
CA GLY A 417 31.08 12.75 -11.18
C GLY A 417 30.82 14.23 -10.92
N LYS A 418 29.62 14.62 -10.45
CA LYS A 418 29.29 16.03 -10.15
C LYS A 418 29.07 16.30 -8.66
N GLY A 419 29.03 15.24 -7.84
CA GLY A 419 28.80 15.34 -6.41
C GLY A 419 27.35 15.09 -5.99
N THR A 420 27.04 15.47 -4.75
CA THR A 420 25.73 15.23 -4.15
C THR A 420 25.22 16.45 -3.41
N ASP A 421 23.94 16.74 -3.56
CA ASP A 421 23.18 17.76 -2.87
C ASP A 421 22.16 17.11 -1.93
N PHE A 422 22.29 17.34 -0.63
CA PHE A 422 21.28 17.05 0.36
C PHE A 422 20.58 18.34 0.78
N VAL A 423 19.25 18.37 0.76
CA VAL A 423 18.44 19.49 1.22
C VAL A 423 17.51 19.04 2.32
N ILE A 424 17.75 19.57 3.52
CA ILE A 424 16.91 19.36 4.70
C ILE A 424 15.93 20.51 4.78
N LYS A 425 14.64 20.20 4.89
CA LYS A 425 13.56 21.18 5.08
C LYS A 425 12.89 20.91 6.43
N LEU A 426 12.95 21.88 7.34
CA LEU A 426 12.37 21.79 8.68
C LEU A 426 11.49 23.03 8.95
N ARG A 427 10.59 22.92 9.90
CA ARG A 427 9.78 24.04 10.34
C ARG A 427 10.61 24.97 11.22
N GLY A 428 10.80 26.21 10.78
CA GLY A 428 11.45 27.25 11.56
C GLY A 428 10.54 27.80 12.66
N ILE A 429 11.16 28.31 13.71
CA ILE A 429 10.51 29.04 14.80
C ILE A 429 11.05 30.46 14.88
N THR A 430 10.32 31.36 15.56
CA THR A 430 10.82 32.68 15.93
C THR A 430 11.77 32.50 17.12
N GLY A 431 12.93 33.14 17.10
CA GLY A 431 13.90 33.08 18.18
C GLY A 431 13.31 33.58 19.52
N PRO A 432 13.89 33.17 20.66
CA PRO A 432 13.38 33.49 21.98
C PRO A 432 13.33 35.01 22.29
N ASP A 433 14.05 35.84 21.56
CA ASP A 433 14.08 37.29 21.78
C ASP A 433 12.97 38.07 21.05
N GLY A 434 11.99 37.40 20.43
CA GLY A 434 10.79 38.04 19.88
C GLY A 434 10.99 39.03 18.77
N LEU A 435 12.19 39.14 18.19
CA LEU A 435 12.49 40.02 17.06
C LEU A 435 12.01 39.37 15.76
N ASP A 436 10.73 39.58 15.47
CA ASP A 436 10.16 39.37 14.14
C ASP A 436 10.82 40.40 13.18
N THR A 437 11.85 39.98 12.46
CA THR A 437 12.41 40.76 11.37
C THR A 437 11.47 40.67 10.16
N ARG A 438 10.33 41.34 10.27
CA ARG A 438 9.60 41.82 9.11
C ARG A 438 10.43 42.98 8.49
N ARG A 439 11.19 42.69 7.47
CA ARG A 439 11.52 43.60 6.40
C ARG A 439 11.78 42.86 5.10
#